data_f87bd9de40283ded5941ef6a7239b1d0
#
_entry.id   f87bd9de40283ded5941ef6a7239b1d0
#
_cell.length_a   1.000
_cell.length_b   1.000
_cell.length_c   1.000
_cell.angle_alpha   90.00
_cell.angle_beta   90.00
_cell.angle_gamma   90.00
#
_symmetry.space_group_name_H-M   'P 1'
#
loop_
_entity.id
_entity.type
_entity.pdbx_description
1 polymer ?
#
loop_
_entity_poly.entity_id
_entity_poly.type
_entity_poly.pdbx_seq_one_letter_code
_entity_poly.pdbx_strand_id
1 'polypeptide(L)'
;LQCRDEFCRKVEQYLLETLYQWKHLRGDMVIEPKIYCPKVIRDTGFGIKEKSDIVRIDSNNPIVSRHFHPQIEDEGDIEKIKDPEITYDEETTELIYQLMCEIFDGILPVEKRGVPGFWFAPWDDLVTWWGVENLMMDLVERPDFVHKVIDRLVGAHLYRLDQYEKLGLLSL
;
A
#
# COMPACT_ATOMS: atom_id res chain seq x y z
N LEU A 1 17.80 -17.93 -0.64
CA LEU A 1 18.07 -17.13 0.56
C LEU A 1 18.88 -17.96 1.55
N GLN A 2 19.88 -17.35 2.16
CA GLN A 2 20.82 -18.03 3.11
C GLN A 2 20.49 -17.71 4.57
N CYS A 3 19.94 -16.52 4.83
CA CYS A 3 19.54 -16.10 6.17
C CYS A 3 18.41 -16.98 6.72
N ARG A 4 18.45 -17.26 8.03
CA ARG A 4 17.43 -18.07 8.74
C ARG A 4 16.39 -17.19 9.42
N ASP A 5 16.79 -16.05 9.94
CA ASP A 5 15.92 -15.06 10.57
C ASP A 5 15.03 -14.39 9.52
N GLU A 6 13.75 -14.18 9.85
CA GLU A 6 12.74 -13.67 8.91
C GLU A 6 13.04 -12.24 8.45
N PHE A 7 13.50 -11.37 9.36
CA PHE A 7 13.87 -10.00 9.03
C PHE A 7 15.08 -9.98 8.09
N CYS A 8 16.14 -10.71 8.43
CA CYS A 8 17.33 -10.83 7.60
C CYS A 8 17.02 -11.43 6.23
N ARG A 9 16.09 -12.39 6.14
CA ARG A 9 15.64 -12.96 4.85
C ARG A 9 14.95 -11.95 3.97
N LYS A 10 14.12 -11.06 4.52
CA LYS A 10 13.46 -9.98 3.77
C LYS A 10 14.49 -9.00 3.21
N VAL A 11 15.47 -8.64 4.03
CA VAL A 11 16.57 -7.76 3.61
C VAL A 11 17.43 -8.43 2.54
N GLU A 12 17.81 -9.70 2.72
CA GLU A 12 18.55 -10.49 1.74
C GLU A 12 17.80 -10.57 0.40
N GLN A 13 16.50 -10.82 0.44
CA GLN A 13 15.66 -10.87 -0.75
C GLN A 13 15.66 -9.53 -1.49
N TYR A 14 15.45 -8.43 -0.79
CA TYR A 14 15.51 -7.09 -1.36
C TYR A 14 16.84 -6.80 -2.06
N LEU A 15 17.96 -7.14 -1.42
CA LEU A 15 19.29 -6.94 -2.00
C LEU A 15 19.51 -7.82 -3.24
N LEU A 16 19.09 -9.09 -3.20
CA LEU A 16 19.20 -10.01 -4.34
C LEU A 16 18.32 -9.58 -5.50
N GLU A 17 17.09 -9.12 -5.25
CA GLU A 17 16.20 -8.57 -6.28
C GLU A 17 16.79 -7.33 -6.92
N THR A 18 17.38 -6.42 -6.13
CA THR A 18 18.07 -5.23 -6.61
C THR A 18 19.25 -5.60 -7.52
N LEU A 19 20.09 -6.55 -7.10
CA LEU A 19 21.21 -7.04 -7.89
C LEU A 19 20.76 -7.75 -9.18
N TYR A 20 19.67 -8.53 -9.10
CA TYR A 20 19.09 -9.21 -10.24
C TYR A 20 18.57 -8.21 -11.28
N GLN A 21 17.80 -7.22 -10.83
CA GLN A 21 17.28 -6.16 -11.70
C GLN A 21 18.41 -5.38 -12.35
N TRP A 22 19.42 -4.97 -11.60
CA TRP A 22 20.59 -4.28 -12.14
C TRP A 22 21.31 -5.08 -13.22
N LYS A 23 21.43 -6.40 -13.01
CA LYS A 23 22.15 -7.27 -13.93
C LYS A 23 21.36 -7.61 -15.19
N HIS A 24 20.05 -7.82 -15.06
CA HIS A 24 19.22 -8.44 -16.11
C HIS A 24 18.20 -7.48 -16.73
N LEU A 25 17.75 -6.47 -16.01
CA LEU A 25 16.75 -5.49 -16.45
C LEU A 25 17.41 -4.11 -16.58
N ARG A 26 18.20 -3.95 -17.65
CA ARG A 26 18.92 -2.70 -17.89
C ARG A 26 17.94 -1.58 -18.26
N GLY A 27 17.68 -0.69 -17.32
CA GLY A 27 16.87 0.51 -17.46
C GLY A 27 17.52 1.67 -16.71
N ASP A 28 16.79 2.75 -16.49
CA ASP A 28 17.25 3.95 -15.79
C ASP A 28 17.26 3.75 -14.26
N MET A 29 17.78 2.61 -13.82
CA MET A 29 17.84 2.24 -12.42
C MET A 29 19.08 2.86 -11.76
N VAL A 30 18.85 3.58 -10.66
CA VAL A 30 19.92 4.12 -9.80
C VAL A 30 20.01 3.29 -8.54
N ILE A 31 21.19 2.75 -8.25
CA ILE A 31 21.48 2.09 -6.98
C ILE A 31 22.27 3.06 -6.12
N GLU A 32 21.68 3.48 -5.03
CA GLU A 32 22.34 4.36 -4.06
C GLU A 32 23.26 3.54 -3.13
N PRO A 33 24.41 4.11 -2.69
CA PRO A 33 25.34 3.42 -1.79
C PRO A 33 24.83 3.49 -0.32
N LYS A 34 23.59 3.13 -0.08
CA LYS A 34 22.93 3.13 1.23
C LYS A 34 21.76 2.15 1.26
N ILE A 35 21.33 1.80 2.46
CA ILE A 35 20.13 1.00 2.67
C ILE A 35 19.10 1.80 3.47
N TYR A 36 17.82 1.63 3.11
CA TYR A 36 16.76 2.35 3.78
C TYR A 36 16.07 1.49 4.86
N CYS A 37 15.95 2.07 6.05
CA CYS A 37 15.10 1.58 7.11
C CYS A 37 13.72 2.23 6.98
N PRO A 38 12.65 1.48 6.64
CA PRO A 38 11.33 2.05 6.52
C PRO A 38 10.81 2.51 7.88
N LYS A 39 10.20 3.70 7.92
CA LYS A 39 9.45 4.15 9.10
C LYS A 39 8.24 3.24 9.32
N VAL A 40 7.99 2.84 10.54
CA VAL A 40 6.83 2.02 10.91
C VAL A 40 5.60 2.92 11.01
N ILE A 41 4.75 2.82 10.02
CA ILE A 41 3.55 3.64 9.87
C ILE A 41 2.33 2.72 9.93
N ARG A 42 1.35 3.10 10.73
CA ARG A 42 0.04 2.45 10.76
C ARG A 42 -0.96 3.35 10.06
N ASP A 43 -1.75 2.75 9.18
CA ASP A 43 -2.81 3.37 8.42
C ASP A 43 -4.08 2.53 8.60
N THR A 44 -5.17 3.13 9.05
CA THR A 44 -6.42 2.42 9.30
C THR A 44 -7.19 2.09 8.03
N GLY A 45 -6.82 2.72 6.89
CA GLY A 45 -7.54 2.61 5.63
C GLY A 45 -8.90 3.33 5.66
N PHE A 46 -9.70 3.10 4.61
CA PHE A 46 -10.94 3.83 4.38
C PHE A 46 -12.19 3.20 5.04
N GLY A 47 -12.01 2.27 5.97
CA GLY A 47 -13.13 1.66 6.73
C GLY A 47 -13.82 0.49 6.04
N ILE A 48 -13.79 0.41 4.72
CA ILE A 48 -14.38 -0.69 3.95
C ILE A 48 -13.30 -1.71 3.62
N LYS A 49 -13.55 -2.99 3.94
CA LYS A 49 -12.66 -4.09 3.58
C LYS A 49 -13.27 -4.87 2.42
N GLU A 50 -12.41 -5.37 1.53
CA GLU A 50 -12.84 -6.26 0.47
C GLU A 50 -13.65 -7.44 1.03
N LYS A 51 -14.80 -7.71 0.42
CA LYS A 51 -15.57 -8.93 0.59
C LYS A 51 -15.69 -9.61 -0.76
N SER A 52 -15.06 -10.75 -0.92
CA SER A 52 -15.08 -11.46 -2.21
C SER A 52 -15.09 -12.96 -2.03
N ASP A 53 -15.75 -13.64 -2.96
CA ASP A 53 -15.60 -15.08 -3.16
C ASP A 53 -14.36 -15.31 -4.03
N ILE A 54 -13.54 -16.25 -3.58
CA ILE A 54 -12.31 -16.60 -4.29
C ILE A 54 -12.49 -17.97 -4.94
N VAL A 55 -12.39 -18.00 -6.27
CA VAL A 55 -12.39 -19.25 -7.04
C VAL A 55 -10.98 -19.53 -7.51
N ARG A 56 -10.42 -20.67 -7.10
CA ARG A 56 -9.15 -21.20 -7.60
C ARG A 56 -9.42 -22.36 -8.54
N ILE A 57 -8.98 -22.20 -9.78
CA ILE A 57 -9.06 -23.26 -10.79
C ILE A 57 -7.93 -24.27 -10.59
N ASP A 58 -6.75 -23.80 -10.18
CA ASP A 58 -5.55 -24.61 -9.91
C ASP A 58 -4.94 -24.19 -8.58
N SER A 59 -4.74 -25.15 -7.68
CA SER A 59 -4.14 -24.90 -6.35
C SER A 59 -2.70 -24.40 -6.42
N ASN A 60 -1.99 -24.68 -7.51
CA ASN A 60 -0.60 -24.26 -7.73
C ASN A 60 -0.50 -22.88 -8.41
N ASN A 61 -1.60 -22.34 -8.92
CA ASN A 61 -1.63 -21.02 -9.55
C ASN A 61 -1.95 -19.95 -8.51
N PRO A 62 -1.08 -18.95 -8.29
CA PRO A 62 -1.35 -17.82 -7.39
C PRO A 62 -2.46 -16.89 -7.91
N ILE A 63 -2.77 -16.95 -9.22
CA ILE A 63 -3.83 -16.14 -9.81
C ILE A 63 -5.18 -16.75 -9.46
N VAL A 64 -6.05 -15.94 -8.86
CA VAL A 64 -7.40 -16.32 -8.44
C VAL A 64 -8.43 -15.44 -9.14
N SER A 65 -9.59 -16.02 -9.45
CA SER A 65 -10.77 -15.24 -9.83
C SER A 65 -11.48 -14.75 -8.56
N ARG A 66 -11.90 -13.51 -8.55
CA ARG A 66 -12.63 -12.90 -7.42
C ARG A 66 -13.97 -12.38 -7.90
N HIS A 67 -15.00 -12.67 -7.12
CA HIS A 67 -16.32 -12.05 -7.26
C HIS A 67 -16.53 -11.16 -6.05
N PHE A 68 -16.56 -9.86 -6.25
CA PHE A 68 -16.71 -8.89 -5.17
C PHE A 68 -18.16 -8.76 -4.76
N HIS A 69 -18.41 -8.73 -3.44
CA HIS A 69 -19.74 -8.50 -2.88
C HIS A 69 -19.96 -7.00 -2.68
N PRO A 70 -21.00 -6.41 -3.28
CA PRO A 70 -21.29 -5.00 -3.13
C PRO A 70 -21.49 -4.61 -1.66
N GLN A 71 -20.93 -3.47 -1.29
CA GLN A 71 -21.04 -2.85 0.03
C GLN A 71 -21.48 -1.40 -0.07
N ILE A 72 -21.42 -0.84 -1.29
CA ILE A 72 -21.92 0.49 -1.65
C ILE A 72 -23.08 0.26 -2.63
N GLU A 73 -24.32 0.48 -2.17
CA GLU A 73 -25.54 0.24 -2.94
C GLU A 73 -26.44 1.49 -2.98
N ASP A 74 -26.39 2.32 -1.93
CA ASP A 74 -27.17 3.55 -1.83
C ASP A 74 -26.39 4.71 -1.19
N GLU A 75 -27.02 5.90 -1.12
CA GLU A 75 -26.38 7.11 -0.59
C GLU A 75 -25.99 6.99 0.89
N GLY A 76 -26.68 6.19 1.68
CA GLY A 76 -26.37 5.95 3.08
C GLY A 76 -25.04 5.21 3.26
N ASP A 77 -24.64 4.45 2.25
CA ASP A 77 -23.41 3.66 2.26
C ASP A 77 -22.14 4.50 2.08
N ILE A 78 -22.28 5.74 1.61
CA ILE A 78 -21.17 6.70 1.49
C ILE A 78 -20.49 6.91 2.86
N GLU A 79 -21.26 6.88 3.93
CA GLU A 79 -20.77 7.03 5.30
C GLU A 79 -19.87 5.86 5.76
N LYS A 80 -19.86 4.73 5.04
CA LYS A 80 -18.93 3.62 5.30
C LYS A 80 -17.49 3.99 4.93
N ILE A 81 -17.29 4.92 4.00
CA ILE A 81 -15.97 5.44 3.64
C ILE A 81 -15.52 6.38 4.76
N LYS A 82 -14.53 5.93 5.53
CA LYS A 82 -13.98 6.68 6.67
C LYS A 82 -12.72 7.45 6.27
N ASP A 83 -12.46 8.53 7.01
CA ASP A 83 -11.16 9.16 6.94
C ASP A 83 -10.13 8.26 7.63
N PRO A 84 -9.00 7.94 7.00
CA PRO A 84 -7.97 7.14 7.63
C PRO A 84 -7.24 7.90 8.73
N GLU A 85 -6.81 7.17 9.76
CA GLU A 85 -5.91 7.68 10.80
C GLU A 85 -4.50 7.17 10.54
N ILE A 86 -3.54 8.08 10.52
CA ILE A 86 -2.13 7.76 10.30
C ILE A 86 -1.37 7.97 11.60
N THR A 87 -0.67 6.94 12.05
CA THR A 87 0.19 7.01 13.23
C THR A 87 1.59 6.52 12.89
N TYR A 88 2.59 7.17 13.49
CA TYR A 88 3.99 6.82 13.37
C TYR A 88 4.48 6.16 14.65
N ASP A 89 4.95 4.92 14.53
CA ASP A 89 5.58 4.19 15.63
C ASP A 89 7.09 4.48 15.61
N GLU A 90 7.46 5.56 16.30
CA GLU A 90 8.85 6.00 16.37
C GLU A 90 9.72 5.01 17.15
N GLU A 91 9.19 4.43 18.23
CA GLU A 91 9.92 3.50 19.08
C GLU A 91 10.33 2.23 18.30
N THR A 92 9.36 1.60 17.65
CA THR A 92 9.64 0.42 16.80
C THR A 92 10.55 0.77 15.64
N THR A 93 10.37 1.95 15.02
CA THR A 93 11.26 2.42 13.96
C THR A 93 12.69 2.55 14.43
N GLU A 94 12.90 3.12 15.64
CA GLU A 94 14.24 3.29 16.20
C GLU A 94 14.92 1.95 16.48
N LEU A 95 14.19 0.99 17.06
CA LEU A 95 14.70 -0.35 17.31
C LEU A 95 15.16 -1.06 16.02
N ILE A 96 14.33 -0.98 14.96
CA ILE A 96 14.68 -1.56 13.66
C ILE A 96 15.89 -0.84 13.05
N TYR A 97 15.92 0.48 13.16
CA TYR A 97 17.02 1.28 12.64
C TYR A 97 18.36 0.92 13.29
N GLN A 98 18.38 0.80 14.63
CA GLN A 98 19.59 0.40 15.37
C GLN A 98 20.06 -1.01 14.96
N LEU A 99 19.12 -1.96 14.87
CA LEU A 99 19.43 -3.31 14.39
C LEU A 99 20.02 -3.29 12.97
N MET A 100 19.47 -2.51 12.07
CA MET A 100 20.01 -2.37 10.72
C MET A 100 21.39 -1.73 10.72
N CYS A 101 21.62 -0.70 11.56
CA CYS A 101 22.94 -0.09 11.70
C CYS A 101 24.00 -1.10 12.17
N GLU A 102 23.64 -1.98 13.12
CA GLU A 102 24.56 -3.07 13.57
C GLU A 102 24.86 -4.08 12.46
N ILE A 103 23.82 -4.50 11.70
CA ILE A 103 23.98 -5.47 10.60
C ILE A 103 24.85 -4.90 9.47
N PHE A 104 24.69 -3.62 9.14
CA PHE A 104 25.37 -2.98 8.01
C PHE A 104 26.60 -2.16 8.41
N ASP A 105 27.06 -2.27 9.68
CA ASP A 105 28.24 -1.53 10.16
C ASP A 105 29.46 -1.80 9.27
N GLY A 106 30.08 -0.70 8.82
CA GLY A 106 31.23 -0.76 7.90
C GLY A 106 30.93 -1.25 6.48
N ILE A 107 29.67 -1.54 6.14
CA ILE A 107 29.24 -2.02 4.81
C ILE A 107 28.48 -0.94 4.05
N LEU A 108 27.35 -0.49 4.58
CA LEU A 108 26.47 0.52 4.00
C LEU A 108 25.88 1.43 5.08
N PRO A 109 25.78 2.74 4.83
CA PRO A 109 25.04 3.62 5.71
C PRO A 109 23.56 3.29 5.68
N VAL A 110 22.91 3.36 6.84
CA VAL A 110 21.47 3.16 6.99
C VAL A 110 20.79 4.52 7.16
N GLU A 111 19.72 4.76 6.39
CA GLU A 111 18.91 5.98 6.50
C GLU A 111 17.44 5.62 6.76
N LYS A 112 16.77 6.34 7.67
CA LYS A 112 15.33 6.19 7.87
C LYS A 112 14.58 6.78 6.69
N ARG A 113 13.60 6.04 6.15
CA ARG A 113 12.83 6.48 5.00
C ARG A 113 11.33 6.36 5.27
N GLY A 114 10.60 7.42 4.96
CA GLY A 114 9.14 7.42 4.92
C GLY A 114 8.60 6.77 3.64
N VAL A 115 7.36 7.07 3.32
CA VAL A 115 6.70 6.54 2.11
C VAL A 115 7.23 7.28 0.88
N PRO A 116 7.79 6.59 -0.13
CA PRO A 116 8.35 7.24 -1.33
C PRO A 116 7.26 7.64 -2.35
N GLY A 117 6.03 7.22 -2.15
CA GLY A 117 4.89 7.54 -3.01
C GLY A 117 3.65 6.77 -2.63
N PHE A 118 2.52 7.21 -3.17
CA PHE A 118 1.23 6.55 -3.00
C PHE A 118 0.75 6.01 -4.34
N TRP A 119 0.25 4.79 -4.30
CA TRP A 119 -0.57 4.29 -5.39
C TRP A 119 -1.95 4.93 -5.27
N PHE A 120 -2.29 5.81 -6.20
CA PHE A 120 -3.58 6.47 -6.25
C PHE A 120 -4.40 5.92 -7.42
N ALA A 121 -5.14 4.86 -7.13
CA ALA A 121 -6.04 4.21 -8.07
C ALA A 121 -7.42 4.03 -7.41
N PRO A 122 -8.20 5.12 -7.21
CA PRO A 122 -9.47 5.07 -6.49
C PRO A 122 -10.50 4.11 -7.11
N TRP A 123 -10.39 3.86 -8.42
CA TRP A 123 -11.24 2.88 -9.10
C TRP A 123 -10.99 1.45 -8.64
N ASP A 124 -9.78 1.10 -8.25
CA ASP A 124 -9.46 -0.23 -7.71
C ASP A 124 -10.21 -0.46 -6.40
N ASP A 125 -10.25 0.55 -5.52
CA ASP A 125 -11.02 0.51 -4.28
C ASP A 125 -12.52 0.42 -4.58
N LEU A 126 -13.05 1.27 -5.46
CA LEU A 126 -14.47 1.31 -5.79
C LEU A 126 -14.95 -0.01 -6.40
N VAL A 127 -14.19 -0.62 -7.30
CA VAL A 127 -14.51 -1.92 -7.89
C VAL A 127 -14.64 -3.00 -6.83
N THR A 128 -13.77 -3.00 -5.82
CA THR A 128 -13.82 -4.01 -4.74
C THR A 128 -14.97 -3.80 -3.77
N TRP A 129 -15.45 -2.54 -3.62
CA TRP A 129 -16.53 -2.21 -2.68
C TRP A 129 -17.93 -2.20 -3.30
N TRP A 130 -18.02 -1.99 -4.60
CA TRP A 130 -19.28 -1.81 -5.32
C TRP A 130 -19.62 -3.00 -6.23
N GLY A 131 -18.58 -3.72 -6.67
CA GLY A 131 -18.68 -4.71 -7.73
C GLY A 131 -18.63 -4.05 -9.12
N VAL A 132 -17.96 -4.71 -10.05
CA VAL A 132 -17.71 -4.18 -11.41
C VAL A 132 -19.02 -3.85 -12.13
N GLU A 133 -19.97 -4.82 -12.12
CA GLU A 133 -21.22 -4.69 -12.88
C GLU A 133 -22.06 -3.53 -12.35
N ASN A 134 -22.27 -3.48 -11.02
CA ASN A 134 -23.07 -2.42 -10.40
C ASN A 134 -22.46 -1.04 -10.62
N LEU A 135 -21.12 -0.91 -10.46
CA LEU A 135 -20.44 0.36 -10.68
C LEU A 135 -20.58 0.82 -12.13
N MET A 136 -20.44 -0.07 -13.12
CA MET A 136 -20.59 0.26 -14.53
C MET A 136 -22.03 0.68 -14.88
N MET A 137 -23.03 0.01 -14.30
CA MET A 137 -24.44 0.41 -14.47
C MET A 137 -24.70 1.80 -13.88
N ASP A 138 -24.20 2.04 -12.68
CA ASP A 138 -24.42 3.30 -11.96
C ASP A 138 -23.74 4.52 -12.61
N LEU A 139 -22.67 4.32 -13.37
CA LEU A 139 -22.10 5.39 -14.19
C LEU A 139 -23.12 5.97 -15.17
N VAL A 140 -24.08 5.16 -15.61
CA VAL A 140 -25.13 5.57 -16.57
C VAL A 140 -26.43 5.91 -15.86
N GLU A 141 -26.85 5.08 -14.92
CA GLU A 141 -28.17 5.18 -14.28
C GLU A 141 -28.20 6.18 -13.13
N ARG A 142 -27.08 6.28 -12.36
CA ARG A 142 -26.99 7.12 -11.16
C ARG A 142 -25.67 7.93 -11.11
N PRO A 143 -25.32 8.73 -12.14
CA PRO A 143 -24.03 9.41 -12.21
C PRO A 143 -23.78 10.35 -11.02
N ASP A 144 -24.82 11.03 -10.50
CA ASP A 144 -24.70 11.90 -9.34
C ASP A 144 -24.31 11.13 -8.06
N PHE A 145 -24.82 9.91 -7.92
CA PHE A 145 -24.43 9.03 -6.80
C PHE A 145 -22.95 8.61 -6.94
N VAL A 146 -22.52 8.24 -8.13
CA VAL A 146 -21.11 7.90 -8.40
C VAL A 146 -20.20 9.09 -8.07
N HIS A 147 -20.56 10.30 -8.48
CA HIS A 147 -19.80 11.50 -8.14
C HIS A 147 -19.68 11.72 -6.63
N LYS A 148 -20.77 11.57 -5.87
CA LYS A 148 -20.74 11.72 -4.41
C LYS A 148 -19.79 10.72 -3.75
N VAL A 149 -19.80 9.47 -4.20
CA VAL A 149 -18.90 8.44 -3.68
C VAL A 149 -17.44 8.76 -4.00
N ILE A 150 -17.16 9.18 -5.24
CA ILE A 150 -15.80 9.58 -5.65
C ILE A 150 -15.34 10.80 -4.85
N ASP A 151 -16.15 11.82 -4.69
CA ASP A 151 -15.82 13.02 -3.91
C ASP A 151 -15.48 12.66 -2.47
N ARG A 152 -16.25 11.75 -1.86
CA ARG A 152 -15.97 11.26 -0.50
C ARG A 152 -14.64 10.50 -0.42
N LEU A 153 -14.37 9.62 -1.37
CA LEU A 153 -13.14 8.83 -1.40
C LEU A 153 -11.91 9.72 -1.65
N VAL A 154 -12.00 10.65 -2.60
CA VAL A 154 -10.94 11.63 -2.90
C VAL A 154 -10.68 12.51 -1.67
N GLY A 155 -11.72 12.98 -0.99
CA GLY A 155 -11.60 13.74 0.26
C GLY A 155 -10.84 12.96 1.34
N ALA A 156 -11.16 11.67 1.51
CA ALA A 156 -10.47 10.80 2.44
C ALA A 156 -8.98 10.55 2.05
N HIS A 157 -8.69 10.42 0.76
CA HIS A 157 -7.31 10.34 0.26
C HIS A 157 -6.51 11.62 0.52
N LEU A 158 -7.10 12.79 0.30
CA LEU A 158 -6.45 14.07 0.59
C LEU A 158 -6.19 14.22 2.08
N TYR A 159 -7.16 13.88 2.93
CA TYR A 159 -6.98 13.89 4.38
C TYR A 159 -5.87 12.94 4.84
N ARG A 160 -5.76 11.76 4.22
CA ARG A 160 -4.66 10.81 4.43
C ARG A 160 -3.32 11.46 4.10
N LEU A 161 -3.21 12.06 2.92
CA LEU A 161 -1.97 12.70 2.44
C LEU A 161 -1.52 13.84 3.35
N ASP A 162 -2.46 14.68 3.79
CA ASP A 162 -2.20 15.77 4.73
C ASP A 162 -1.59 15.27 6.05
N GLN A 163 -2.04 14.11 6.55
CA GLN A 163 -1.46 13.52 7.76
C GLN A 163 -0.03 13.04 7.53
N TYR A 164 0.24 12.38 6.39
CA TYR A 164 1.60 11.96 6.05
C TYR A 164 2.55 13.17 5.93
N GLU A 165 2.10 14.26 5.34
CA GLU A 165 2.87 15.51 5.25
C GLU A 165 3.12 16.10 6.63
N LYS A 166 2.08 16.30 7.45
CA LYS A 166 2.17 16.87 8.80
C LYS A 166 3.08 16.07 9.73
N LEU A 167 3.09 14.75 9.60
CA LEU A 167 3.93 13.85 10.41
C LEU A 167 5.34 13.67 9.83
N GLY A 168 5.67 14.30 8.70
CA GLY A 168 6.97 14.16 8.05
C GLY A 168 7.26 12.72 7.59
N LEU A 169 6.22 12.04 7.13
CA LEU A 169 6.29 10.62 6.74
C LEU A 169 6.48 10.42 5.23
N LEU A 170 6.46 11.50 4.44
CA LEU A 170 6.78 11.45 3.02
C LEU A 170 8.31 11.44 2.84
N SER A 171 8.76 10.67 1.87
CA SER A 171 10.15 10.61 1.43
C SER A 171 10.26 11.36 0.12
N LEU A 172 10.79 12.55 0.14
CA LEU A 172 11.08 13.36 -1.05
C LEU A 172 12.47 13.02 -1.59
#